data_8856054e3b1ad6408a7ce7f211c26bf1
#
_entry.id   8856054e3b1ad6408a7ce7f211c26bf1
#
_cell.length_a   1.000
_cell.length_b   1.000
_cell.length_c   1.000
_cell.angle_alpha   90.00
_cell.angle_beta   90.00
_cell.angle_gamma   90.00
#
_symmetry.space_group_name_H-M   'P 1'
#
loop_
_entity.id
_entity.type
_entity.pdbx_description
1 polymer ?
#
loop_
_entity_poly.entity_id
_entity_poly.type
_entity_poly.pdbx_seq_one_letter_code
_entity_poly.pdbx_strand_id
1 'polypeptide(L)'
;MNIEDKLVASVINGLKALYGQDVPAAQVQLQKTKKEFEGHLTLVVFPFLRMSKKGPEQTAQEIGEYLKANEPSIAAFNVIKGFLNLTIASSAWIELLNDIHVDKQYGIVAATDNSPLVMIEYSSPNTNKPLHLGHVRNNLLGNALANIVMANGNKVVKTNIVNDRGIHICKSMLAWSKYGNGETPESSGKKGDHLVGDYYVAFDKHYKAEVKELMAKFQSEGATEEEAKAKAEAASPLMNEAREMLVKWEANDPEVRALWAKMNNWVYEGFDETYRKMGVSFDKIYYESNTYLEGKEKEIGRAHV
;
A
#
# COMPACT_ATOMS: atom_id res chain seq x y z
N MET A 1 3.92 29.77 -3.03
CA MET A 1 3.41 29.70 -4.44
C MET A 1 4.50 29.04 -5.27
N ASN A 2 4.17 28.03 -6.06
CA ASN A 2 5.15 27.33 -6.91
C ASN A 2 5.78 28.33 -7.92
N ILE A 3 7.06 28.16 -8.27
CA ILE A 3 7.76 29.02 -9.22
C ILE A 3 7.07 29.05 -10.60
N GLU A 4 6.47 27.92 -11.02
CA GLU A 4 5.71 27.84 -12.28
C GLU A 4 4.45 28.69 -12.22
N ASP A 5 3.69 28.65 -11.12
CA ASP A 5 2.48 29.48 -10.96
C ASP A 5 2.81 30.98 -10.98
N LYS A 6 3.93 31.36 -10.37
CA LYS A 6 4.43 32.75 -10.39
C LYS A 6 4.78 33.19 -11.81
N LEU A 7 5.44 32.31 -12.56
CA LEU A 7 5.80 32.60 -13.96
C LEU A 7 4.57 32.65 -14.87
N VAL A 8 3.59 31.76 -14.67
CA VAL A 8 2.31 31.80 -15.40
C VAL A 8 1.62 33.16 -15.20
N ALA A 9 1.54 33.62 -13.95
CA ALA A 9 0.97 34.92 -13.63
C ALA A 9 1.75 36.07 -14.30
N SER A 10 3.09 36.02 -14.28
CA SER A 10 3.95 37.03 -14.93
C SER A 10 3.79 37.04 -16.44
N VAL A 11 3.63 35.84 -17.07
CA VAL A 11 3.34 35.74 -18.52
C VAL A 11 1.97 36.37 -18.84
N ILE A 12 0.93 36.08 -18.08
CA ILE A 12 -0.41 36.66 -18.27
C ILE A 12 -0.35 38.18 -18.17
N ASN A 13 0.34 38.72 -17.16
CA ASN A 13 0.53 40.16 -17.01
C ASN A 13 1.31 40.76 -18.20
N GLY A 14 2.33 40.05 -18.67
CA GLY A 14 3.11 40.49 -19.86
C GLY A 14 2.27 40.53 -21.14
N LEU A 15 1.48 39.50 -21.39
CA LEU A 15 0.58 39.44 -22.55
C LEU A 15 -0.47 40.57 -22.52
N LYS A 16 -1.01 40.86 -21.33
CA LYS A 16 -1.93 41.99 -21.15
C LYS A 16 -1.25 43.35 -21.38
N ALA A 17 -0.04 43.51 -20.86
CA ALA A 17 0.72 44.75 -21.03
C ALA A 17 1.16 44.99 -22.48
N LEU A 18 1.62 43.93 -23.16
CA LEU A 18 2.13 44.02 -24.54
C LEU A 18 1.02 44.08 -25.60
N TYR A 19 -0.07 43.36 -25.41
CA TYR A 19 -1.08 43.13 -26.44
C TYR A 19 -2.50 43.53 -26.04
N GLY A 20 -2.71 43.98 -24.78
CA GLY A 20 -4.01 44.46 -24.29
C GLY A 20 -5.08 43.38 -24.12
N GLN A 21 -4.70 42.10 -24.07
CA GLN A 21 -5.64 40.98 -23.98
C GLN A 21 -5.41 40.12 -22.71
N ASP A 22 -6.52 39.75 -22.09
CA ASP A 22 -6.50 38.81 -20.97
C ASP A 22 -6.44 37.35 -21.50
N VAL A 23 -5.54 36.54 -20.93
CA VAL A 23 -5.33 35.15 -21.31
C VAL A 23 -5.59 34.24 -20.10
N PRO A 24 -6.43 33.21 -20.28
CA PRO A 24 -6.62 32.20 -19.21
C PRO A 24 -5.32 31.45 -18.89
N ALA A 25 -5.06 31.17 -17.62
CA ALA A 25 -3.86 30.46 -17.19
C ALA A 25 -3.66 29.11 -17.91
N ALA A 26 -4.75 28.41 -18.25
CA ALA A 26 -4.71 27.14 -18.98
C ALA A 26 -4.09 27.26 -20.41
N GLN A 27 -3.99 28.44 -20.97
CA GLN A 27 -3.34 28.66 -22.27
C GLN A 27 -1.84 28.94 -22.15
N VAL A 28 -1.35 29.22 -20.93
CA VAL A 28 0.08 29.45 -20.68
C VAL A 28 0.73 28.12 -20.39
N GLN A 29 1.35 27.53 -21.38
CA GLN A 29 2.00 26.23 -21.28
C GLN A 29 3.49 26.39 -21.00
N LEU A 30 3.91 26.09 -19.78
CA LEU A 30 5.31 25.94 -19.40
C LEU A 30 5.69 24.46 -19.44
N GLN A 31 6.87 24.16 -19.94
CA GLN A 31 7.44 22.82 -19.97
C GLN A 31 8.93 22.88 -19.65
N LYS A 32 9.50 21.76 -19.19
CA LYS A 32 10.93 21.68 -18.93
C LYS A 32 11.70 21.91 -20.24
N THR A 33 12.70 22.79 -20.21
CA THR A 33 13.58 23.00 -21.35
C THR A 33 14.32 21.72 -21.73
N LYS A 34 14.43 21.39 -23.01
CA LYS A 34 15.18 20.24 -23.48
C LYS A 34 16.66 20.40 -23.16
N LYS A 35 17.35 19.27 -22.90
CA LYS A 35 18.74 19.25 -22.43
C LYS A 35 19.74 19.88 -23.37
N GLU A 36 19.44 19.92 -24.67
CA GLU A 36 20.27 20.53 -25.71
C GLU A 36 20.18 22.06 -25.78
N PHE A 37 19.26 22.68 -25.03
CA PHE A 37 19.06 24.12 -25.01
C PHE A 37 19.32 24.70 -23.64
N GLU A 38 19.82 25.95 -23.61
CA GLU A 38 19.97 26.68 -22.35
C GLU A 38 18.60 27.14 -21.83
N GLY A 39 18.40 27.05 -20.51
CA GLY A 39 17.17 27.41 -19.81
C GLY A 39 16.66 26.30 -18.90
N HIS A 40 15.72 26.64 -18.04
CA HIS A 40 15.08 25.73 -17.12
C HIS A 40 13.64 25.40 -17.54
N LEU A 41 12.89 26.41 -17.96
CA LEU A 41 11.51 26.32 -18.43
C LEU A 41 11.35 26.93 -19.82
N THR A 42 10.50 26.30 -20.62
CA THR A 42 10.18 26.77 -21.97
C THR A 42 8.71 27.17 -22.04
N LEU A 43 8.44 28.41 -22.44
CA LEU A 43 7.10 28.87 -22.76
C LEU A 43 6.79 28.59 -24.22
N VAL A 44 5.64 27.99 -24.52
CA VAL A 44 5.13 27.76 -25.86
C VAL A 44 4.36 29.00 -26.31
N VAL A 45 4.90 29.77 -27.22
CA VAL A 45 4.30 31.05 -27.62
C VAL A 45 3.29 30.98 -28.75
N PHE A 46 3.16 29.83 -29.43
CA PHE A 46 2.26 29.68 -30.59
C PHE A 46 0.80 30.05 -30.33
N PRO A 47 0.20 29.83 -29.15
CA PRO A 47 -1.16 30.27 -28.84
C PRO A 47 -1.34 31.79 -28.88
N PHE A 48 -0.26 32.56 -28.73
CA PHE A 48 -0.29 34.03 -28.61
C PHE A 48 -0.05 34.79 -29.94
N LEU A 49 0.25 34.10 -31.04
CA LEU A 49 0.56 34.71 -32.32
C LEU A 49 -0.59 35.52 -32.89
N ARG A 50 -1.84 35.10 -32.62
CA ARG A 50 -3.03 35.88 -33.07
C ARG A 50 -3.15 37.22 -32.36
N MET A 51 -2.67 37.33 -31.12
CA MET A 51 -2.69 38.58 -30.35
C MET A 51 -1.57 39.48 -30.75
N SER A 52 -0.35 38.95 -30.85
CA SER A 52 0.84 39.73 -31.24
C SER A 52 0.80 40.21 -32.68
N LYS A 53 0.10 39.48 -33.56
CA LYS A 53 0.11 39.68 -35.03
C LYS A 53 1.53 39.68 -35.64
N LYS A 54 2.45 38.92 -35.00
CA LYS A 54 3.87 38.83 -35.35
C LYS A 54 4.28 37.36 -35.51
N GLY A 55 5.46 37.12 -36.04
CA GLY A 55 6.04 35.81 -36.16
C GLY A 55 6.39 35.19 -34.78
N PRO A 56 6.55 33.86 -34.72
CA PRO A 56 6.80 33.18 -33.45
C PRO A 56 8.05 33.67 -32.71
N GLU A 57 9.14 33.90 -33.43
CA GLU A 57 10.40 34.35 -32.82
C GLU A 57 10.29 35.77 -32.28
N GLN A 58 9.65 36.68 -33.04
CA GLN A 58 9.45 38.05 -32.60
C GLN A 58 8.51 38.11 -31.38
N THR A 59 7.43 37.32 -31.38
CA THR A 59 6.52 37.22 -30.24
C THR A 59 7.24 36.70 -29.00
N ALA A 60 8.05 35.65 -29.16
CA ALA A 60 8.83 35.09 -28.06
C ALA A 60 9.86 36.09 -27.51
N GLN A 61 10.50 36.85 -28.42
CA GLN A 61 11.47 37.88 -28.05
C GLN A 61 10.83 38.96 -27.16
N GLU A 62 9.70 39.54 -27.61
CA GLU A 62 9.00 40.60 -26.86
C GLU A 62 8.51 40.13 -25.48
N ILE A 63 7.95 38.93 -25.43
CA ILE A 63 7.53 38.33 -24.14
C ILE A 63 8.76 38.11 -23.24
N GLY A 64 9.87 37.60 -23.80
CA GLY A 64 11.11 37.37 -23.06
C GLY A 64 11.72 38.65 -22.50
N GLU A 65 11.75 39.74 -23.31
CA GLU A 65 12.23 41.07 -22.87
C GLU A 65 11.36 41.63 -21.75
N TYR A 66 10.03 41.54 -21.89
CA TYR A 66 9.11 41.96 -20.83
C TYR A 66 9.32 41.20 -19.54
N LEU A 67 9.39 39.86 -19.61
CA LEU A 67 9.58 39.02 -18.46
C LEU A 67 10.91 39.28 -17.76
N LYS A 68 12.00 39.41 -18.52
CA LYS A 68 13.33 39.75 -17.97
C LYS A 68 13.35 41.10 -17.27
N ALA A 69 12.59 42.07 -17.74
CA ALA A 69 12.53 43.40 -17.17
C ALA A 69 11.62 43.48 -15.90
N ASN A 70 10.57 42.65 -15.83
CA ASN A 70 9.52 42.78 -14.84
C ASN A 70 9.42 41.61 -13.86
N GLU A 71 10.13 40.49 -14.12
CA GLU A 71 10.11 39.30 -13.24
C GLU A 71 11.52 39.00 -12.72
N PRO A 72 11.84 39.35 -11.46
CA PRO A 72 13.18 39.17 -10.88
C PRO A 72 13.67 37.74 -10.81
N SER A 73 12.73 36.75 -10.85
CA SER A 73 13.07 35.33 -10.88
C SER A 73 13.65 34.85 -12.21
N ILE A 74 13.68 35.72 -13.26
CA ILE A 74 14.23 35.39 -14.57
C ILE A 74 15.58 36.11 -14.78
N ALA A 75 16.66 35.32 -14.80
CA ALA A 75 18.01 35.84 -15.05
C ALA A 75 18.30 36.11 -16.53
N ALA A 76 17.86 35.21 -17.40
CA ALA A 76 18.11 35.30 -18.85
C ALA A 76 17.01 34.55 -19.62
N PHE A 77 16.95 34.78 -20.91
CA PHE A 77 16.14 34.00 -21.83
C PHE A 77 16.82 33.81 -23.16
N ASN A 78 16.42 32.83 -23.93
CA ASN A 78 16.77 32.68 -25.34
C ASN A 78 15.56 32.22 -26.15
N VAL A 79 15.56 32.49 -27.44
CA VAL A 79 14.48 32.13 -28.35
C VAL A 79 15.02 31.18 -29.41
N ILE A 80 14.39 30.03 -29.55
CA ILE A 80 14.77 29.00 -30.53
C ILE A 80 13.51 28.56 -31.28
N LYS A 81 13.39 28.87 -32.53
CA LYS A 81 12.26 28.48 -33.40
C LYS A 81 10.88 28.80 -32.81
N GLY A 82 10.75 29.95 -32.15
CA GLY A 82 9.50 30.36 -31.49
C GLY A 82 9.22 29.72 -30.12
N PHE A 83 10.17 29.00 -29.54
CA PHE A 83 10.13 28.58 -28.14
C PHE A 83 10.93 29.54 -27.27
N LEU A 84 10.31 30.08 -26.25
CA LEU A 84 10.95 30.96 -25.28
C LEU A 84 11.48 30.16 -24.08
N ASN A 85 12.79 29.98 -24.06
CA ASN A 85 13.48 29.29 -22.97
C ASN A 85 13.89 30.30 -21.90
N LEU A 86 13.46 30.08 -20.66
CA LEU A 86 13.68 30.96 -19.52
C LEU A 86 14.73 30.34 -18.58
N THR A 87 15.70 31.16 -18.21
CA THR A 87 16.71 30.79 -17.18
C THR A 87 16.29 31.44 -15.87
N ILE A 88 15.98 30.60 -14.86
CA ILE A 88 15.59 31.04 -13.54
C ILE A 88 16.80 31.53 -12.76
N ALA A 89 16.67 32.64 -12.06
CA ALA A 89 17.73 33.22 -11.25
C ALA A 89 18.08 32.31 -10.05
N SER A 90 19.36 32.25 -9.69
CA SER A 90 19.82 31.48 -8.54
C SER A 90 19.13 31.91 -7.22
N SER A 91 18.81 33.21 -7.09
CA SER A 91 18.07 33.74 -5.94
C SER A 91 16.69 33.10 -5.78
N ALA A 92 15.98 32.84 -6.87
CA ALA A 92 14.67 32.20 -6.83
C ALA A 92 14.76 30.73 -6.40
N TRP A 93 15.81 30.03 -6.78
CA TRP A 93 16.06 28.66 -6.29
C TRP A 93 16.42 28.64 -4.80
N ILE A 94 17.18 29.62 -4.32
CA ILE A 94 17.51 29.75 -2.88
C ILE A 94 16.24 30.09 -2.08
N GLU A 95 15.39 30.98 -2.58
CA GLU A 95 14.10 31.31 -1.96
C GLU A 95 13.23 30.06 -1.85
N LEU A 96 13.06 29.30 -2.94
CA LEU A 96 12.32 28.05 -2.95
C LEU A 96 12.90 27.01 -1.95
N LEU A 97 14.23 26.90 -1.90
CA LEU A 97 14.88 26.00 -0.93
C LEU A 97 14.57 26.39 0.52
N ASN A 98 14.57 27.69 0.80
CA ASN A 98 14.22 28.22 2.13
C ASN A 98 12.74 27.95 2.46
N ASP A 99 11.82 28.13 1.51
CA ASP A 99 10.40 27.81 1.68
C ASP A 99 10.21 26.32 2.00
N ILE A 100 10.89 25.44 1.26
CA ILE A 100 10.87 23.99 1.51
C ILE A 100 11.44 23.66 2.89
N HIS A 101 12.51 24.35 3.29
CA HIS A 101 13.15 24.10 4.59
C HIS A 101 12.26 24.50 5.76
N VAL A 102 11.55 25.60 5.64
CA VAL A 102 10.66 26.14 6.69
C VAL A 102 9.34 25.37 6.75
N ASP A 103 8.74 25.09 5.62
CA ASP A 103 7.46 24.37 5.53
C ASP A 103 7.65 22.85 5.60
N LYS A 104 7.46 22.27 6.79
CA LYS A 104 7.54 20.81 7.00
C LYS A 104 6.45 20.01 6.27
N GLN A 105 5.44 20.67 5.74
CA GLN A 105 4.35 20.08 4.96
C GLN A 105 4.43 20.43 3.47
N TYR A 106 5.57 20.96 3.02
CA TYR A 106 5.75 21.34 1.62
C TYR A 106 5.47 20.17 0.67
N GLY A 107 4.59 20.41 -0.30
CA GLY A 107 4.16 19.39 -1.26
C GLY A 107 3.05 18.46 -0.78
N ILE A 108 2.57 18.63 0.46
CA ILE A 108 1.43 17.87 0.99
C ILE A 108 0.17 18.72 0.85
N VAL A 109 -0.86 18.13 0.27
CA VAL A 109 -2.20 18.71 0.20
C VAL A 109 -3.00 18.23 1.40
N ALA A 110 -3.48 19.15 2.24
CA ALA A 110 -4.33 18.80 3.37
C ALA A 110 -5.71 18.32 2.91
N ALA A 111 -6.21 17.24 3.52
CA ALA A 111 -7.58 16.81 3.29
C ALA A 111 -8.58 17.81 3.88
N THR A 112 -9.71 18.00 3.20
CA THR A 112 -10.84 18.84 3.61
C THR A 112 -12.06 17.97 3.93
N ASP A 113 -13.16 18.59 4.40
CA ASP A 113 -14.40 17.87 4.66
C ASP A 113 -14.97 17.22 3.39
N ASN A 114 -14.76 17.84 2.24
CA ASN A 114 -15.21 17.34 0.93
C ASN A 114 -14.24 16.39 0.24
N SER A 115 -13.08 16.10 0.85
CA SER A 115 -12.10 15.19 0.26
C SER A 115 -12.65 13.76 0.19
N PRO A 116 -12.37 13.03 -0.90
CA PRO A 116 -12.73 11.64 -1.03
C PRO A 116 -12.18 10.79 0.12
N LEU A 117 -12.98 9.82 0.58
CA LEU A 117 -12.54 8.79 1.51
C LEU A 117 -12.06 7.58 0.72
N VAL A 118 -10.81 7.17 0.93
CA VAL A 118 -10.18 6.02 0.29
C VAL A 118 -9.84 4.99 1.36
N MET A 119 -10.37 3.77 1.23
CA MET A 119 -10.01 2.64 2.08
C MET A 119 -8.91 1.83 1.38
N ILE A 120 -7.84 1.53 2.10
CA ILE A 120 -6.70 0.75 1.59
C ILE A 120 -6.47 -0.43 2.54
N GLU A 121 -6.69 -1.63 2.02
CA GLU A 121 -6.47 -2.88 2.72
C GLU A 121 -5.10 -3.46 2.35
N TYR A 122 -4.35 -3.91 3.35
CA TYR A 122 -3.09 -4.61 3.17
C TYR A 122 -2.76 -5.50 4.38
N SER A 123 -1.72 -6.31 4.27
CA SER A 123 -1.31 -7.37 5.18
C SER A 123 -2.15 -8.64 5.05
N SER A 124 -3.34 -8.67 5.58
CA SER A 124 -4.32 -9.78 5.52
C SER A 124 -3.70 -11.17 5.83
N PRO A 125 -3.05 -11.33 7.00
CA PRO A 125 -2.33 -12.54 7.33
C PRO A 125 -3.24 -13.63 7.92
N ASN A 126 -2.78 -14.87 7.81
CA ASN A 126 -3.35 -15.99 8.55
C ASN A 126 -2.60 -16.20 9.88
N THR A 127 -3.31 -16.49 10.95
CA THR A 127 -2.72 -16.62 12.30
C THR A 127 -2.04 -17.97 12.58
N ASN A 128 -1.96 -18.86 11.61
CA ASN A 128 -1.29 -20.17 11.75
C ASN A 128 0.21 -20.16 11.44
N LYS A 129 0.78 -19.00 11.06
CA LYS A 129 2.19 -18.88 10.66
C LYS A 129 2.68 -17.43 10.78
N PRO A 130 4.00 -17.21 10.94
CA PRO A 130 4.57 -15.87 10.96
C PRO A 130 4.47 -15.17 9.60
N LEU A 131 4.63 -13.85 9.61
CA LEU A 131 4.73 -13.04 8.39
C LEU A 131 6.00 -13.42 7.63
N HIS A 132 5.89 -13.58 6.31
CA HIS A 132 7.01 -13.86 5.41
C HIS A 132 7.26 -12.68 4.45
N LEU A 133 8.32 -12.76 3.63
CA LEU A 133 8.71 -11.68 2.71
C LEU A 133 7.58 -11.18 1.79
N GLY A 134 6.65 -12.07 1.39
CA GLY A 134 5.46 -11.67 0.64
C GLY A 134 4.56 -10.70 1.42
N HIS A 135 4.35 -10.95 2.72
CA HIS A 135 3.62 -10.04 3.60
C HIS A 135 4.39 -8.73 3.81
N VAL A 136 5.72 -8.78 4.00
CA VAL A 136 6.55 -7.57 4.13
C VAL A 136 6.39 -6.68 2.91
N ARG A 137 6.50 -7.25 1.70
CA ARG A 137 6.28 -6.50 0.45
C ARG A 137 4.88 -5.89 0.37
N ASN A 138 3.84 -6.66 0.67
CA ASN A 138 2.46 -6.20 0.66
C ASN A 138 2.25 -5.05 1.66
N ASN A 139 2.75 -5.19 2.88
CA ASN A 139 2.66 -4.18 3.94
C ASN A 139 3.33 -2.86 3.55
N LEU A 140 4.55 -2.92 3.02
CA LEU A 140 5.29 -1.73 2.61
C LEU A 140 4.62 -1.03 1.42
N LEU A 141 4.13 -1.79 0.43
CA LEU A 141 3.41 -1.22 -0.71
C LEU A 141 2.10 -0.57 -0.30
N GLY A 142 1.29 -1.26 0.53
CA GLY A 142 0.01 -0.74 1.00
C GLY A 142 0.19 0.52 1.85
N ASN A 143 1.13 0.51 2.78
CA ASN A 143 1.42 1.69 3.62
C ASN A 143 1.98 2.86 2.80
N ALA A 144 2.88 2.60 1.83
CA ALA A 144 3.39 3.64 0.95
C ALA A 144 2.28 4.26 0.08
N LEU A 145 1.41 3.41 -0.49
CA LEU A 145 0.25 3.87 -1.26
C LEU A 145 -0.69 4.73 -0.40
N ALA A 146 -0.99 4.30 0.83
CA ALA A 146 -1.81 5.05 1.78
C ALA A 146 -1.22 6.44 2.05
N ASN A 147 0.09 6.52 2.29
CA ASN A 147 0.78 7.79 2.54
C ASN A 147 0.75 8.71 1.31
N ILE A 148 0.95 8.17 0.10
CA ILE A 148 0.90 8.96 -1.14
C ILE A 148 -0.52 9.50 -1.39
N VAL A 149 -1.54 8.66 -1.22
CA VAL A 149 -2.95 9.06 -1.39
C VAL A 149 -3.32 10.13 -0.37
N MET A 150 -2.89 9.97 0.87
CA MET A 150 -3.10 10.95 1.95
C MET A 150 -2.40 12.28 1.64
N ALA A 151 -1.15 12.23 1.18
CA ALA A 151 -0.38 13.43 0.82
C ALA A 151 -0.99 14.20 -0.36
N ASN A 152 -1.85 13.58 -1.16
CA ASN A 152 -2.61 14.20 -2.24
C ASN A 152 -4.00 14.71 -1.81
N GLY A 153 -4.23 14.91 -0.53
CA GLY A 153 -5.44 15.56 -0.01
C GLY A 153 -6.66 14.65 0.12
N ASN A 154 -6.47 13.34 0.12
CA ASN A 154 -7.56 12.39 0.37
C ASN A 154 -7.62 12.01 1.86
N LYS A 155 -8.83 11.69 2.35
CA LYS A 155 -9.01 10.97 3.61
C LYS A 155 -8.69 9.51 3.38
N VAL A 156 -7.86 8.90 4.22
CA VAL A 156 -7.46 7.50 4.05
C VAL A 156 -7.80 6.71 5.31
N VAL A 157 -8.36 5.52 5.12
CA VAL A 157 -8.54 4.50 6.16
C VAL A 157 -7.73 3.28 5.78
N LYS A 158 -6.74 2.96 6.60
CA LYS A 158 -5.87 1.79 6.45
C LYS A 158 -6.48 0.60 7.18
N THR A 159 -6.74 -0.48 6.46
CA THR A 159 -7.41 -1.66 7.00
C THR A 159 -6.58 -2.92 6.85
N ASN A 160 -6.82 -3.88 7.76
CA ASN A 160 -6.23 -5.19 7.74
C ASN A 160 -7.33 -6.22 8.06
N ILE A 161 -7.40 -7.30 7.30
CA ILE A 161 -8.31 -8.43 7.57
C ILE A 161 -7.46 -9.62 8.02
N VAL A 162 -7.57 -9.96 9.28
CA VAL A 162 -6.82 -11.06 9.88
C VAL A 162 -7.66 -12.35 9.79
N ASN A 163 -7.12 -13.36 9.15
CA ASN A 163 -7.73 -14.69 9.10
C ASN A 163 -7.31 -15.51 10.32
N ASP A 164 -8.13 -15.43 11.35
CA ASP A 164 -7.90 -16.04 12.68
C ASP A 164 -8.80 -17.26 12.97
N ARG A 165 -9.53 -17.76 11.96
CA ARG A 165 -10.37 -18.93 12.06
C ARG A 165 -10.10 -19.98 10.97
N GLY A 166 -10.69 -21.16 11.14
CA GLY A 166 -10.66 -22.24 10.16
C GLY A 166 -9.70 -23.37 10.52
N ILE A 167 -9.63 -24.33 9.62
CA ILE A 167 -8.91 -25.61 9.87
C ILE A 167 -7.41 -25.42 10.14
N HIS A 168 -6.80 -24.39 9.55
CA HIS A 168 -5.36 -24.19 9.69
C HIS A 168 -4.95 -23.79 11.10
N ILE A 169 -5.72 -22.92 11.78
CA ILE A 169 -5.43 -22.60 13.18
C ILE A 169 -5.75 -23.80 14.09
N CYS A 170 -6.81 -24.56 13.79
CA CYS A 170 -7.12 -25.78 14.53
C CYS A 170 -6.00 -26.83 14.45
N LYS A 171 -5.30 -26.94 13.33
CA LYS A 171 -4.10 -27.79 13.20
C LYS A 171 -2.99 -27.36 14.18
N SER A 172 -2.69 -26.07 14.25
CA SER A 172 -1.71 -25.55 15.20
C SER A 172 -2.14 -25.78 16.66
N MET A 173 -3.41 -25.53 16.96
CA MET A 173 -4.00 -25.73 18.29
C MET A 173 -3.91 -27.19 18.72
N LEU A 174 -4.31 -28.11 17.83
CA LEU A 174 -4.26 -29.55 18.11
C LEU A 174 -2.82 -30.04 18.33
N ALA A 175 -1.89 -29.61 17.47
CA ALA A 175 -0.49 -29.99 17.66
C ALA A 175 0.10 -29.45 18.97
N TRP A 176 -0.23 -28.19 19.33
CA TRP A 176 0.20 -27.64 20.61
C TRP A 176 -0.39 -28.40 21.78
N SER A 177 -1.68 -28.77 21.74
CA SER A 177 -2.35 -29.56 22.78
C SER A 177 -1.72 -30.95 22.96
N LYS A 178 -1.34 -31.61 21.86
CA LYS A 178 -0.79 -32.97 21.89
C LYS A 178 0.71 -33.02 22.22
N TYR A 179 1.48 -32.06 21.73
CA TYR A 179 2.94 -32.15 21.73
C TYR A 179 3.63 -30.96 22.42
N GLY A 180 2.88 -29.94 22.81
CA GLY A 180 3.44 -28.68 23.32
C GLY A 180 3.80 -28.70 24.80
N ASN A 181 3.30 -29.66 25.58
CA ASN A 181 3.58 -29.78 27.03
C ASN A 181 3.43 -28.44 27.79
N GLY A 182 2.51 -27.58 27.35
CA GLY A 182 2.27 -26.27 27.97
C GLY A 182 3.27 -25.17 27.59
N GLU A 183 4.10 -25.38 26.57
CA GLU A 183 5.05 -24.37 26.08
C GLU A 183 4.33 -23.05 25.71
N THR A 184 4.92 -21.91 26.11
CA THR A 184 4.42 -20.56 25.83
C THR A 184 5.53 -19.73 25.19
N PRO A 185 5.22 -18.55 24.60
CA PRO A 185 6.27 -17.63 24.11
C PRO A 185 7.29 -17.28 25.20
N GLU A 186 6.84 -17.06 26.43
CA GLU A 186 7.70 -16.73 27.56
C GLU A 186 8.62 -17.89 27.95
N SER A 187 8.07 -19.12 28.02
CA SER A 187 8.86 -20.30 28.43
C SER A 187 9.86 -20.72 27.36
N SER A 188 9.52 -20.52 26.08
CA SER A 188 10.38 -20.89 24.95
C SER A 188 11.34 -19.79 24.51
N GLY A 189 11.09 -18.53 24.91
CA GLY A 189 11.80 -17.36 24.40
C GLY A 189 11.52 -17.07 22.92
N LYS A 190 10.49 -17.70 22.34
CA LYS A 190 10.10 -17.51 20.93
C LYS A 190 9.01 -16.46 20.83
N LYS A 191 9.04 -15.72 19.74
CA LYS A 191 7.95 -14.83 19.34
C LYS A 191 6.68 -15.64 19.09
N GLY A 192 5.52 -15.15 19.53
CA GLY A 192 4.27 -15.92 19.54
C GLY A 192 3.83 -16.45 18.18
N ASP A 193 3.93 -15.66 17.12
CA ASP A 193 3.60 -16.09 15.75
C ASP A 193 4.56 -17.18 15.23
N HIS A 194 5.84 -17.14 15.64
CA HIS A 194 6.81 -18.20 15.35
C HIS A 194 6.48 -19.50 16.11
N LEU A 195 6.14 -19.39 17.39
CA LEU A 195 5.77 -20.55 18.19
C LEU A 195 4.55 -21.28 17.60
N VAL A 196 3.50 -20.53 17.26
CA VAL A 196 2.29 -21.11 16.63
C VAL A 196 2.59 -21.70 15.26
N GLY A 197 3.48 -21.06 14.50
CA GLY A 197 3.97 -21.57 13.22
C GLY A 197 4.74 -22.87 13.35
N ASP A 198 5.58 -23.04 14.38
CA ASP A 198 6.30 -24.28 14.66
C ASP A 198 5.31 -25.44 14.91
N TYR A 199 4.21 -25.21 15.64
CA TYR A 199 3.18 -26.22 15.84
C TYR A 199 2.37 -26.51 14.58
N TYR A 200 2.20 -25.55 13.68
CA TYR A 200 1.64 -25.83 12.36
C TYR A 200 2.53 -26.80 11.55
N VAL A 201 3.83 -26.58 11.58
CA VAL A 201 4.82 -27.48 10.94
C VAL A 201 4.85 -28.85 11.62
N ALA A 202 4.77 -28.88 12.96
CA ALA A 202 4.70 -30.13 13.72
C ALA A 202 3.45 -30.95 13.33
N PHE A 203 2.28 -30.31 13.21
CA PHE A 203 1.08 -30.97 12.70
C PHE A 203 1.31 -31.63 11.35
N ASP A 204 1.86 -30.88 10.38
CA ASP A 204 2.10 -31.36 9.01
C ASP A 204 3.06 -32.57 9.00
N LYS A 205 4.10 -32.54 9.84
CA LYS A 205 5.05 -33.65 9.99
C LYS A 205 4.36 -34.91 10.49
N HIS A 206 3.58 -34.81 11.57
CA HIS A 206 2.86 -35.95 12.14
C HIS A 206 1.77 -36.47 11.19
N TYR A 207 1.03 -35.58 10.58
CA TYR A 207 0.02 -35.92 9.56
C TYR A 207 0.61 -36.68 8.38
N LYS A 208 1.72 -36.21 7.83
CA LYS A 208 2.41 -36.92 6.71
C LYS A 208 2.91 -38.29 7.09
N ALA A 209 3.41 -38.47 8.31
CA ALA A 209 3.85 -39.77 8.81
C ALA A 209 2.64 -40.73 8.94
N GLU A 210 1.55 -40.28 9.53
CA GLU A 210 0.30 -41.04 9.70
C GLU A 210 -0.30 -41.42 8.33
N VAL A 211 -0.40 -40.47 7.39
CA VAL A 211 -0.90 -40.75 6.04
C VAL A 211 -0.04 -41.79 5.34
N LYS A 212 1.30 -41.73 5.47
CA LYS A 212 2.22 -42.72 4.88
C LYS A 212 1.99 -44.14 5.44
N GLU A 213 1.78 -44.26 6.72
CA GLU A 213 1.48 -45.56 7.36
C GLU A 213 0.11 -46.12 6.90
N LEU A 214 -0.91 -45.25 6.83
CA LEU A 214 -2.23 -45.62 6.34
C LEU A 214 -2.19 -46.01 4.84
N MET A 215 -1.44 -45.28 4.03
CA MET A 215 -1.26 -45.61 2.62
C MET A 215 -0.64 -47.00 2.46
N ALA A 216 0.43 -47.32 3.19
CA ALA A 216 1.06 -48.63 3.12
C ALA A 216 0.08 -49.75 3.49
N LYS A 217 -0.78 -49.55 4.50
CA LYS A 217 -1.86 -50.47 4.89
C LYS A 217 -2.84 -50.65 3.71
N PHE A 218 -3.41 -49.59 3.18
CA PHE A 218 -4.39 -49.71 2.08
C PHE A 218 -3.81 -50.31 0.80
N GLN A 219 -2.54 -50.05 0.50
CA GLN A 219 -1.84 -50.72 -0.61
C GLN A 219 -1.67 -52.22 -0.37
N SER A 220 -1.40 -52.64 0.87
CA SER A 220 -1.35 -54.08 1.21
C SER A 220 -2.71 -54.76 1.12
N GLU A 221 -3.79 -54.00 1.22
CA GLU A 221 -5.20 -54.44 1.02
C GLU A 221 -5.62 -54.40 -0.49
N GLY A 222 -4.71 -54.05 -1.43
CA GLY A 222 -4.92 -54.10 -2.86
C GLY A 222 -5.37 -52.77 -3.51
N ALA A 223 -5.32 -51.67 -2.80
CA ALA A 223 -5.63 -50.35 -3.36
C ALA A 223 -4.47 -49.85 -4.24
N THR A 224 -4.82 -49.14 -5.32
CA THR A 224 -3.83 -48.40 -6.10
C THR A 224 -3.21 -47.26 -5.28
N GLU A 225 -2.10 -46.69 -5.74
CA GLU A 225 -1.41 -45.60 -5.02
C GLU A 225 -2.34 -44.39 -4.81
N GLU A 226 -3.09 -43.98 -5.83
CA GLU A 226 -4.03 -42.84 -5.76
C GLU A 226 -5.20 -43.15 -4.81
N GLU A 227 -5.79 -44.36 -4.89
CA GLU A 227 -6.86 -44.78 -3.99
C GLU A 227 -6.38 -44.88 -2.54
N ALA A 228 -5.18 -45.45 -2.33
CA ALA A 228 -4.59 -45.58 -1.01
C ALA A 228 -4.34 -44.20 -0.38
N LYS A 229 -3.84 -43.24 -1.17
CA LYS A 229 -3.63 -41.86 -0.73
C LYS A 229 -4.95 -41.19 -0.33
N ALA A 230 -5.97 -41.22 -1.18
CA ALA A 230 -7.27 -40.62 -0.90
C ALA A 230 -7.94 -41.24 0.34
N LYS A 231 -7.87 -42.58 0.48
CA LYS A 231 -8.37 -43.29 1.68
C LYS A 231 -7.58 -42.92 2.94
N ALA A 232 -6.25 -42.82 2.85
CA ALA A 232 -5.40 -42.49 3.97
C ALA A 232 -5.64 -41.05 4.46
N GLU A 233 -5.74 -40.08 3.55
CA GLU A 233 -6.08 -38.69 3.89
C GLU A 233 -7.46 -38.57 4.54
N ALA A 234 -8.46 -39.30 4.06
CA ALA A 234 -9.80 -39.32 4.62
C ALA A 234 -9.87 -40.01 5.98
N ALA A 235 -9.09 -41.08 6.18
CA ALA A 235 -9.05 -41.89 7.39
C ALA A 235 -8.13 -41.35 8.46
N SER A 236 -7.33 -40.31 8.22
CA SER A 236 -6.36 -39.77 9.17
C SER A 236 -7.03 -39.33 10.46
N PRO A 237 -6.74 -39.98 11.59
CA PRO A 237 -7.24 -39.57 12.92
C PRO A 237 -6.86 -38.15 13.27
N LEU A 238 -5.61 -37.75 13.03
CA LEU A 238 -5.11 -36.40 13.32
C LEU A 238 -5.87 -35.31 12.56
N MET A 239 -6.17 -35.54 11.28
CA MET A 239 -6.95 -34.60 10.50
C MET A 239 -8.41 -34.55 10.93
N ASN A 240 -8.99 -35.69 11.28
CA ASN A 240 -10.38 -35.77 11.76
C ASN A 240 -10.52 -35.06 13.12
N GLU A 241 -9.59 -35.24 14.07
CA GLU A 241 -9.57 -34.46 15.31
C GLU A 241 -9.47 -32.95 15.07
N ALA A 242 -8.67 -32.50 14.08
CA ALA A 242 -8.59 -31.08 13.73
C ALA A 242 -9.93 -30.56 13.16
N ARG A 243 -10.64 -31.38 12.35
CA ARG A 243 -11.99 -31.06 11.86
C ARG A 243 -13.01 -30.99 12.99
N GLU A 244 -12.97 -31.94 13.91
CA GLU A 244 -13.83 -31.93 15.10
C GLU A 244 -13.57 -30.71 15.98
N MET A 245 -12.31 -30.32 16.15
CA MET A 245 -11.95 -29.08 16.85
C MET A 245 -12.56 -27.84 16.19
N LEU A 246 -12.58 -27.77 14.86
CA LEU A 246 -13.24 -26.68 14.14
C LEU A 246 -14.76 -26.68 14.37
N VAL A 247 -15.40 -27.84 14.34
CA VAL A 247 -16.84 -27.98 14.65
C VAL A 247 -17.14 -27.52 16.09
N LYS A 248 -16.33 -27.92 17.07
CA LYS A 248 -16.44 -27.45 18.45
C LYS A 248 -16.24 -25.93 18.56
N TRP A 249 -15.26 -25.37 17.83
CA TRP A 249 -15.04 -23.94 17.78
C TRP A 249 -16.28 -23.20 17.26
N GLU A 250 -16.89 -23.70 16.17
CA GLU A 250 -18.12 -23.12 15.58
C GLU A 250 -19.34 -23.28 16.52
N ALA A 251 -19.39 -24.35 17.29
CA ALA A 251 -20.40 -24.57 18.34
C ALA A 251 -20.17 -23.76 19.61
N ASN A 252 -19.14 -22.90 19.66
CA ASN A 252 -18.74 -22.11 20.83
C ASN A 252 -18.34 -22.97 22.06
N ASP A 253 -17.71 -24.12 21.86
CA ASP A 253 -17.14 -24.90 22.94
C ASP A 253 -16.15 -24.06 23.76
N PRO A 254 -16.35 -23.95 25.12
CA PRO A 254 -15.59 -22.99 25.90
C PRO A 254 -14.10 -23.34 26.02
N GLU A 255 -13.73 -24.62 26.02
CA GLU A 255 -12.32 -25.03 26.11
C GLU A 255 -11.58 -24.75 24.78
N VAL A 256 -12.21 -25.11 23.67
CA VAL A 256 -11.64 -24.85 22.35
C VAL A 256 -11.54 -23.34 22.06
N ARG A 257 -12.54 -22.58 22.49
CA ARG A 257 -12.51 -21.11 22.34
C ARG A 257 -11.43 -20.46 23.22
N ALA A 258 -11.23 -20.95 24.44
CA ALA A 258 -10.18 -20.46 25.32
C ALA A 258 -8.78 -20.75 24.76
N LEU A 259 -8.56 -21.94 24.22
CA LEU A 259 -7.31 -22.29 23.56
C LEU A 259 -7.07 -21.45 22.31
N TRP A 260 -8.09 -21.30 21.48
CA TRP A 260 -8.05 -20.47 20.28
C TRP A 260 -7.70 -19.01 20.63
N ALA A 261 -8.35 -18.42 21.61
CA ALA A 261 -8.10 -17.06 22.04
C ALA A 261 -6.65 -16.89 22.56
N LYS A 262 -6.18 -17.84 23.37
CA LYS A 262 -4.81 -17.85 23.90
C LYS A 262 -3.76 -17.85 22.78
N MET A 263 -3.88 -18.78 21.83
CA MET A 263 -2.88 -18.93 20.77
C MET A 263 -2.95 -17.80 19.75
N ASN A 264 -4.14 -17.31 19.39
CA ASN A 264 -4.26 -16.15 18.51
C ASN A 264 -3.71 -14.87 19.16
N ASN A 265 -3.88 -14.69 20.49
CA ASN A 265 -3.29 -13.54 21.16
C ASN A 265 -1.75 -13.52 21.03
N TRP A 266 -1.10 -14.67 21.16
CA TRP A 266 0.34 -14.78 20.93
C TRP A 266 0.74 -14.36 19.50
N VAL A 267 -0.09 -14.74 18.51
CA VAL A 267 0.15 -14.36 17.10
C VAL A 267 -0.07 -12.86 16.90
N TYR A 268 -1.13 -12.28 17.46
CA TYR A 268 -1.42 -10.85 17.35
C TYR A 268 -0.29 -10.01 17.93
N GLU A 269 0.20 -10.34 19.13
CA GLU A 269 1.35 -9.68 19.74
C GLU A 269 2.60 -9.78 18.85
N GLY A 270 2.81 -10.94 18.23
CA GLY A 270 3.90 -11.18 17.30
C GLY A 270 3.76 -10.35 16.00
N PHE A 271 2.58 -10.22 15.45
CA PHE A 271 2.32 -9.37 14.29
C PHE A 271 2.49 -7.89 14.62
N ASP A 272 1.99 -7.43 15.75
CA ASP A 272 2.11 -6.03 16.20
C ASP A 272 3.57 -5.62 16.39
N GLU A 273 4.40 -6.51 16.92
CA GLU A 273 5.84 -6.28 17.02
C GLU A 273 6.46 -6.09 15.62
N THR A 274 6.07 -6.94 14.67
CA THR A 274 6.57 -6.85 13.28
C THR A 274 6.11 -5.57 12.61
N TYR A 275 4.82 -5.20 12.71
CA TYR A 275 4.29 -3.96 12.15
C TYR A 275 4.98 -2.73 12.72
N ARG A 276 5.20 -2.69 14.03
CA ARG A 276 5.95 -1.62 14.69
C ARG A 276 7.37 -1.47 14.15
N LYS A 277 8.10 -2.59 13.98
CA LYS A 277 9.45 -2.60 13.42
C LYS A 277 9.50 -2.13 11.98
N MET A 278 8.44 -2.39 11.19
CA MET A 278 8.32 -1.94 9.80
C MET A 278 7.81 -0.49 9.67
N GLY A 279 7.34 0.14 10.74
CA GLY A 279 6.68 1.44 10.68
C GLY A 279 5.32 1.40 9.95
N VAL A 280 4.64 0.25 9.99
CA VAL A 280 3.33 0.02 9.39
C VAL A 280 2.25 0.06 10.46
N SER A 281 1.11 0.68 10.16
CA SER A 281 -0.03 0.81 11.08
C SER A 281 -1.36 0.68 10.35
N PHE A 282 -2.40 0.35 11.09
CA PHE A 282 -3.78 0.24 10.60
C PHE A 282 -4.71 1.08 11.45
N ASP A 283 -5.70 1.71 10.81
CA ASP A 283 -6.75 2.46 11.50
C ASP A 283 -7.85 1.51 11.98
N LYS A 284 -8.06 0.40 11.24
CA LYS A 284 -9.02 -0.64 11.62
C LYS A 284 -8.52 -2.04 11.23
N ILE A 285 -8.64 -2.96 12.19
CA ILE A 285 -8.37 -4.38 11.96
C ILE A 285 -9.69 -5.14 12.06
N TYR A 286 -9.98 -5.94 11.05
CA TYR A 286 -11.09 -6.87 11.01
C TYR A 286 -10.57 -8.28 11.28
N TYR A 287 -11.29 -9.02 12.09
CA TYR A 287 -10.99 -10.43 12.37
C TYR A 287 -12.05 -11.29 11.71
N GLU A 288 -11.65 -12.30 10.93
CA GLU A 288 -12.57 -13.17 10.23
C GLU A 288 -13.49 -13.90 11.19
N SER A 289 -13.00 -14.26 12.39
CA SER A 289 -13.80 -14.86 13.47
C SER A 289 -15.02 -14.04 13.87
N ASN A 290 -15.02 -12.74 13.63
CA ASN A 290 -16.16 -11.85 13.89
C ASN A 290 -16.98 -11.59 12.63
N THR A 291 -16.30 -11.31 11.52
CA THR A 291 -16.96 -10.82 10.28
C THR A 291 -17.65 -11.92 9.48
N TYR A 292 -17.26 -13.19 9.66
CA TYR A 292 -17.85 -14.31 8.90
C TYR A 292 -19.35 -14.52 9.20
N LEU A 293 -19.81 -14.19 10.41
CA LEU A 293 -21.23 -14.28 10.77
C LEU A 293 -22.05 -13.23 10.00
N GLU A 294 -21.57 -12.00 9.98
CA GLU A 294 -22.21 -10.92 9.20
C GLU A 294 -22.24 -11.26 7.70
N GLY A 295 -21.17 -11.88 7.19
CA GLY A 295 -21.11 -12.33 5.80
C GLY A 295 -22.12 -13.42 5.47
N LYS A 296 -22.40 -14.34 6.40
CA LYS A 296 -23.45 -15.37 6.25
C LYS A 296 -24.85 -14.76 6.22
N GLU A 297 -25.11 -13.76 7.08
CA GLU A 297 -26.42 -13.11 7.16
C GLU A 297 -26.73 -12.22 5.95
N LYS A 298 -25.72 -11.59 5.38
CA LYS A 298 -25.86 -10.65 4.25
C LYS A 298 -25.81 -11.29 2.88
N GLU A 299 -25.75 -12.63 2.79
CA GLU A 299 -25.63 -13.37 1.53
C GLU A 299 -24.59 -12.76 0.58
N ILE A 300 -23.46 -12.32 1.12
CA ILE A 300 -22.37 -11.82 0.28
C ILE A 300 -21.87 -13.01 -0.56
N GLY A 301 -22.25 -13.01 -1.83
CA GLY A 301 -21.82 -14.04 -2.77
C GLY A 301 -20.29 -14.13 -2.80
N ARG A 302 -19.75 -15.35 -2.85
CA ARG A 302 -18.31 -15.56 -3.04
C ARG A 302 -17.92 -14.86 -4.34
N ALA A 303 -17.04 -13.87 -4.25
CA ALA A 303 -16.31 -13.42 -5.42
C ALA A 303 -15.54 -14.65 -5.95
N HIS A 304 -15.91 -15.12 -7.13
CA HIS A 304 -15.09 -16.08 -7.84
C HIS A 304 -13.87 -15.31 -8.37
N VAL A 305 -12.74 -15.57 -7.76
CA VAL A 305 -11.43 -15.18 -8.28
C VAL A 305 -10.94 -16.32 -9.16
#